data_2f3a0c4bee0e5834f049ddeca13de83b
#
_entry.id   2f3a0c4bee0e5834f049ddeca13de83b
#
_cell.length_a   1.000
_cell.length_b   1.000
_cell.length_c   1.000
_cell.angle_alpha   90.00
_cell.angle_beta   90.00
_cell.angle_gamma   90.00
#
_symmetry.space_group_name_H-M   'P 1'
#
loop_
_entity.id
_entity.type
_entity.pdbx_description
1 polymer ?
#
loop_
_entity_poly.entity_id
_entity_poly.type
_entity_poly.pdbx_seq_one_letter_code
_entity_poly.pdbx_strand_id
1 'polypeptide(L)'
;MKKQRRRIYAALLCSSMVLSLVSMPVSATETGQLTNPPTSTEGPGSPESASGNEAAAVLNGLYAALPVANGVKEVATAEELAAALADSSISGITLKRDIDIGSTLTVNRTVTLDLNGCVLKMTGGGSVIKVESDGNLTIADSNKTTQHNFNPNCKYLTWYIDMWKLDKDGTEIVSGGVITGGGGDFVYNDGGGVLVNAGGTLTMTGGSIVGCSAGGLGGGVRLAYDSAIGKSSTFTLTGGSIIGCAAQIGGVYVASGCTFVMATSSNIHNCIANNDGGGVINHGTFKMYGGTISACTTVAFGGGGVCNKGTFIMSDGMIKGCTSPDGQYASGGGVRNSNQFTMTGGTIGDPYNENDASHVYNTSCLLYTSPSPRDA
;
A
#
# COMPACT_ATOMS: atom_id res chain seq x y z
N MET A 1 1.64 38.46 5.01
CA MET A 1 1.72 38.12 3.58
C MET A 1 1.91 36.62 3.27
N LYS A 2 2.57 35.80 4.11
CA LYS A 2 2.73 34.33 3.87
C LYS A 2 1.45 33.48 4.01
N LYS A 3 0.47 33.90 4.82
CA LYS A 3 -0.81 33.17 5.00
C LYS A 3 -1.79 33.34 3.84
N GLN A 4 -1.70 34.41 3.09
CA GLN A 4 -2.61 34.67 1.96
C GLN A 4 -2.23 33.92 0.69
N ARG A 5 -0.94 33.65 0.47
CA ARG A 5 -0.49 32.86 -0.69
C ARG A 5 -0.91 31.39 -0.65
N ARG A 6 -1.06 30.81 0.56
CA ARG A 6 -1.52 29.41 0.71
C ARG A 6 -2.98 29.19 0.32
N ARG A 7 -3.85 30.21 0.40
CA ARG A 7 -5.27 30.10 0.04
C ARG A 7 -5.53 30.19 -1.47
N ILE A 8 -4.66 30.82 -2.24
CA ILE A 8 -4.83 31.04 -3.67
C ILE A 8 -4.47 29.76 -4.47
N TYR A 9 -3.48 28.97 -4.03
CA TYR A 9 -3.10 27.73 -4.73
C TYR A 9 -4.09 26.58 -4.51
N ALA A 10 -4.76 26.50 -3.37
CA ALA A 10 -5.80 25.49 -3.12
C ALA A 10 -7.07 25.75 -3.98
N ALA A 11 -7.39 27.00 -4.28
CA ALA A 11 -8.56 27.35 -5.07
C ALA A 11 -8.38 27.10 -6.59
N LEU A 12 -7.15 27.13 -7.11
CA LEU A 12 -6.88 26.93 -8.55
C LEU A 12 -6.84 25.45 -8.95
N LEU A 13 -6.59 24.51 -8.03
CA LEU A 13 -6.60 23.07 -8.29
C LEU A 13 -7.99 22.44 -8.25
N CYS A 14 -8.97 23.07 -7.57
CA CYS A 14 -10.36 22.60 -7.54
C CYS A 14 -11.14 22.89 -8.83
N SER A 15 -10.71 23.83 -9.66
CA SER A 15 -11.48 24.24 -10.86
C SER A 15 -11.22 23.41 -12.12
N SER A 16 -10.21 22.54 -12.14
CA SER A 16 -9.87 21.69 -13.28
C SER A 16 -10.38 20.25 -13.23
N MET A 17 -11.06 19.83 -12.15
CA MET A 17 -11.63 18.48 -12.00
C MET A 17 -13.15 18.39 -12.14
N VAL A 18 -13.86 19.43 -12.57
CA VAL A 18 -15.35 19.45 -12.60
C VAL A 18 -15.92 19.32 -14.03
N LEU A 19 -15.18 18.86 -15.02
CA LEU A 19 -15.71 18.69 -16.37
C LEU A 19 -15.56 17.25 -16.86
N SER A 20 -16.36 16.31 -16.30
CA SER A 20 -16.86 15.12 -17.04
C SER A 20 -17.90 14.35 -16.22
N LEU A 21 -19.10 14.95 -16.07
CA LEU A 21 -20.30 14.20 -15.70
C LEU A 21 -21.27 14.31 -16.87
N VAL A 22 -21.23 13.33 -17.76
CA VAL A 22 -22.27 13.13 -18.78
C VAL A 22 -23.43 12.41 -18.09
N SER A 23 -24.58 13.07 -18.08
CA SER A 23 -25.85 12.58 -17.59
C SER A 23 -26.38 11.44 -18.44
N MET A 24 -26.79 10.33 -17.81
CA MET A 24 -27.68 9.33 -18.42
C MET A 24 -29.08 9.44 -17.81
N PRO A 25 -30.14 9.25 -18.58
CA PRO A 25 -31.52 9.48 -18.14
C PRO A 25 -32.03 8.36 -17.25
N VAL A 26 -32.74 8.76 -16.19
CA VAL A 26 -33.56 7.88 -15.33
C VAL A 26 -34.88 7.62 -16.04
N SER A 27 -35.20 6.35 -16.29
CA SER A 27 -36.55 5.95 -16.68
C SER A 27 -37.29 5.41 -15.44
N ALA A 28 -38.37 6.05 -15.07
CA ALA A 28 -39.27 5.64 -14.00
C ALA A 28 -40.46 4.91 -14.60
N THR A 29 -40.90 3.85 -13.95
CA THR A 29 -42.21 3.20 -13.78
C THR A 29 -41.95 1.76 -13.33
N GLU A 30 -42.61 1.21 -12.34
CA GLU A 30 -44.00 1.07 -12.01
C GLU A 30 -44.23 0.66 -10.55
N THR A 31 -45.38 1.03 -10.05
CA THR A 31 -46.00 0.69 -8.76
C THR A 31 -46.45 -0.77 -8.68
N GLY A 32 -46.07 -1.47 -7.59
CA GLY A 32 -46.57 -2.81 -7.26
C GLY A 32 -46.84 -2.95 -5.75
N GLN A 33 -48.08 -3.34 -5.46
CA GLN A 33 -48.81 -3.41 -4.22
C GLN A 33 -48.19 -4.34 -3.14
N LEU A 34 -48.31 -3.92 -1.86
CA LEU A 34 -48.00 -4.74 -0.67
C LEU A 34 -49.00 -5.89 -0.53
N THR A 35 -48.51 -7.11 -0.33
CA THR A 35 -49.26 -8.21 0.29
C THR A 35 -48.40 -8.83 1.41
N ASN A 36 -49.08 -9.09 2.57
CA ASN A 36 -48.44 -9.62 3.78
C ASN A 36 -47.88 -11.05 3.63
N PRO A 37 -46.84 -11.40 4.42
CA PRO A 37 -46.20 -12.72 4.36
C PRO A 37 -46.98 -13.76 5.23
N PRO A 38 -46.89 -15.06 4.89
CA PRO A 38 -47.34 -16.13 5.77
C PRO A 38 -46.24 -16.46 6.82
N THR A 39 -46.70 -16.67 8.02
CA THR A 39 -45.91 -17.23 9.15
C THR A 39 -45.50 -18.66 8.89
N SER A 40 -44.17 -18.94 8.93
CA SER A 40 -43.64 -20.29 9.20
C SER A 40 -42.46 -20.22 10.12
N THR A 41 -42.57 -20.91 11.23
CA THR A 41 -41.59 -21.21 12.26
C THR A 41 -40.58 -22.24 11.73
N GLU A 42 -39.33 -21.82 11.56
CA GLU A 42 -38.15 -22.70 11.71
C GLU A 42 -36.95 -21.77 11.95
N GLY A 43 -36.22 -22.00 13.06
CA GLY A 43 -35.06 -21.20 13.45
C GLY A 43 -33.87 -21.49 12.54
N PRO A 44 -33.10 -20.49 12.17
CA PRO A 44 -31.84 -20.70 11.44
C PRO A 44 -30.78 -21.18 12.43
N GLY A 45 -30.15 -22.31 12.12
CA GLY A 45 -28.95 -22.77 12.75
C GLY A 45 -27.84 -21.72 12.63
N SER A 46 -27.04 -21.59 13.67
CA SER A 46 -25.84 -20.75 13.71
C SER A 46 -24.98 -21.02 12.48
N PRO A 47 -24.48 -19.98 11.78
CA PRO A 47 -23.43 -20.18 10.80
C PRO A 47 -22.12 -20.47 11.56
N GLU A 48 -21.68 -21.73 11.49
CA GLU A 48 -20.34 -22.12 11.94
C GLU A 48 -19.27 -21.29 11.23
N SER A 49 -18.24 -20.97 11.99
CA SER A 49 -17.07 -20.16 11.70
C SER A 49 -16.30 -20.56 10.42
N ALA A 50 -16.79 -20.18 9.25
CA ALA A 50 -16.08 -20.39 7.98
C ALA A 50 -14.94 -19.38 7.74
N SER A 51 -14.92 -18.23 8.46
CA SER A 51 -13.97 -17.14 8.19
C SER A 51 -12.51 -17.43 8.62
N GLY A 52 -12.30 -18.25 9.65
CA GLY A 52 -10.96 -18.61 10.12
C GLY A 52 -10.22 -19.56 9.19
N ASN A 53 -10.95 -20.46 8.54
CA ASN A 53 -10.36 -21.46 7.64
C ASN A 53 -9.99 -20.90 6.27
N GLU A 54 -10.73 -19.91 5.74
CA GLU A 54 -10.38 -19.25 4.47
C GLU A 54 -9.11 -18.39 4.63
N ALA A 55 -8.99 -17.63 5.70
CA ALA A 55 -7.79 -16.82 5.95
C ALA A 55 -6.55 -17.72 6.11
N ALA A 56 -6.66 -18.83 6.86
CA ALA A 56 -5.57 -19.79 7.03
C ALA A 56 -5.22 -20.51 5.72
N ALA A 57 -6.20 -20.88 4.90
CA ALA A 57 -5.97 -21.52 3.61
C ALA A 57 -5.29 -20.57 2.61
N VAL A 58 -5.70 -19.30 2.58
CA VAL A 58 -5.07 -18.26 1.74
C VAL A 58 -3.64 -18.01 2.20
N LEU A 59 -3.39 -17.88 3.50
CA LEU A 59 -2.05 -17.68 4.06
C LEU A 59 -1.15 -18.89 3.76
N ASN A 60 -1.62 -20.12 3.97
CA ASN A 60 -0.86 -21.34 3.66
C ASN A 60 -0.56 -21.45 2.16
N GLY A 61 -1.49 -21.07 1.28
CA GLY A 61 -1.26 -21.00 -0.16
C GLY A 61 -0.22 -19.95 -0.55
N LEU A 62 -0.20 -18.80 0.11
CA LEU A 62 0.76 -17.73 -0.11
C LEU A 62 2.18 -18.13 0.32
N TYR A 63 2.33 -18.87 1.43
CA TYR A 63 3.65 -19.36 1.90
C TYR A 63 4.16 -20.57 1.10
N ALA A 64 3.27 -21.37 0.50
CA ALA A 64 3.64 -22.56 -0.27
C ALA A 64 4.13 -22.26 -1.69
N ALA A 65 3.92 -21.06 -2.20
CA ALA A 65 4.17 -20.69 -3.60
C ALA A 65 5.55 -20.05 -3.85
N LEU A 66 6.51 -20.20 -2.95
CA LEU A 66 7.87 -19.70 -3.21
C LEU A 66 8.56 -20.59 -4.24
N PRO A 67 8.98 -20.06 -5.41
CA PRO A 67 9.68 -20.85 -6.40
C PRO A 67 11.00 -21.37 -5.83
N VAL A 68 11.25 -22.67 -5.95
CA VAL A 68 12.56 -23.25 -5.67
C VAL A 68 13.52 -22.69 -6.71
N ALA A 69 14.50 -21.90 -6.25
CA ALA A 69 15.46 -21.23 -7.12
C ALA A 69 16.39 -22.27 -7.80
N ASN A 70 16.18 -22.49 -9.08
CA ASN A 70 17.18 -23.15 -9.93
C ASN A 70 18.14 -22.09 -10.45
N GLY A 71 19.35 -22.03 -9.87
CA GLY A 71 20.34 -21.01 -10.22
C GLY A 71 20.21 -19.72 -9.39
N VAL A 72 20.92 -19.67 -8.26
CA VAL A 72 21.09 -18.45 -7.45
C VAL A 72 22.40 -17.77 -7.84
N LYS A 73 22.36 -16.46 -8.08
CA LYS A 73 23.54 -15.65 -8.37
C LYS A 73 23.74 -14.58 -7.29
N GLU A 74 24.93 -14.54 -6.73
CA GLU A 74 25.36 -13.44 -5.88
C GLU A 74 25.87 -12.28 -6.74
N VAL A 75 25.47 -11.05 -6.39
CA VAL A 75 25.82 -9.84 -7.12
C VAL A 75 26.33 -8.75 -6.17
N ALA A 76 27.26 -7.94 -6.65
CA ALA A 76 27.92 -6.90 -5.87
C ALA A 76 27.94 -5.53 -6.57
N THR A 77 27.50 -5.43 -7.82
CA THR A 77 27.44 -4.18 -8.60
C THR A 77 26.12 -4.02 -9.31
N ALA A 78 25.80 -2.80 -9.74
CA ALA A 78 24.60 -2.50 -10.51
C ALA A 78 24.57 -3.25 -11.85
N GLU A 79 25.70 -3.37 -12.51
CA GLU A 79 25.85 -4.08 -13.78
C GLU A 79 25.61 -5.58 -13.61
N GLU A 80 26.17 -6.21 -12.56
CA GLU A 80 25.94 -7.62 -12.25
C GLU A 80 24.46 -7.87 -11.93
N LEU A 81 23.82 -6.97 -11.16
CA LEU A 81 22.41 -7.07 -10.83
C LEU A 81 21.52 -6.95 -12.08
N ALA A 82 21.79 -5.96 -12.93
CA ALA A 82 21.06 -5.78 -14.19
C ALA A 82 21.23 -6.99 -15.13
N ALA A 83 22.47 -7.51 -15.26
CA ALA A 83 22.75 -8.71 -16.05
C ALA A 83 22.03 -9.96 -15.48
N ALA A 84 22.01 -10.13 -14.15
CA ALA A 84 21.32 -11.25 -13.51
C ALA A 84 19.81 -11.17 -13.68
N LEU A 85 19.21 -9.98 -13.65
CA LEU A 85 17.79 -9.77 -13.93
C LEU A 85 17.42 -10.10 -15.39
N ALA A 86 18.32 -9.87 -16.33
CA ALA A 86 18.12 -10.17 -17.75
C ALA A 86 18.33 -11.65 -18.11
N ASP A 87 19.08 -12.39 -17.30
CA ASP A 87 19.40 -13.81 -17.55
C ASP A 87 18.28 -14.72 -17.09
N SER A 88 17.57 -15.34 -18.04
CA SER A 88 16.43 -16.23 -17.76
C SER A 88 16.80 -17.54 -17.04
N SER A 89 18.09 -17.91 -17.00
CA SER A 89 18.56 -19.10 -16.27
C SER A 89 18.69 -18.86 -14.76
N ILE A 90 18.71 -17.59 -14.32
CA ILE A 90 18.85 -17.18 -12.92
C ILE A 90 17.48 -16.92 -12.32
N SER A 91 17.05 -17.72 -11.36
CA SER A 91 15.75 -17.53 -10.66
C SER A 91 15.90 -16.89 -9.28
N GLY A 92 17.11 -16.83 -8.72
CA GLY A 92 17.41 -16.17 -7.45
C GLY A 92 18.62 -15.26 -7.57
N ILE A 93 18.54 -14.07 -6.96
CA ILE A 93 19.62 -13.08 -6.91
C ILE A 93 19.81 -12.68 -5.46
N THR A 94 21.05 -12.74 -4.96
CA THR A 94 21.40 -12.34 -3.58
C THR A 94 22.39 -11.19 -3.61
N LEU A 95 22.08 -10.10 -2.92
CA LEU A 95 23.01 -8.98 -2.79
C LEU A 95 24.15 -9.32 -1.82
N LYS A 96 25.38 -8.99 -2.21
CA LYS A 96 26.59 -9.18 -1.38
C LYS A 96 27.01 -7.92 -0.63
N ARG A 97 26.54 -6.77 -1.07
CA ARG A 97 26.82 -5.44 -0.52
C ARG A 97 25.76 -4.46 -0.96
N ASP A 98 25.82 -3.27 -0.39
CA ASP A 98 25.00 -2.14 -0.85
C ASP A 98 25.29 -1.82 -2.32
N ILE A 99 24.24 -1.57 -3.09
CA ILE A 99 24.31 -1.26 -4.52
C ILE A 99 23.55 0.04 -4.80
N ASP A 100 24.28 1.02 -5.34
CA ASP A 100 23.71 2.21 -5.93
C ASP A 100 23.39 1.97 -7.41
N ILE A 101 22.17 2.30 -7.82
CA ILE A 101 21.71 2.22 -9.22
C ILE A 101 21.34 3.60 -9.75
N GLY A 102 21.72 3.88 -11.00
CA GLY A 102 21.40 5.16 -11.67
C GLY A 102 20.09 5.15 -12.47
N SER A 103 19.51 3.97 -12.70
CA SER A 103 18.30 3.80 -13.49
C SER A 103 17.46 2.66 -12.96
N THR A 104 16.14 2.70 -13.28
CA THR A 104 15.16 1.70 -12.85
C THR A 104 15.55 0.28 -13.30
N LEU A 105 15.51 -0.66 -12.37
CA LEU A 105 15.65 -2.09 -12.66
C LEU A 105 14.33 -2.64 -13.19
N THR A 106 14.38 -3.39 -14.29
CA THR A 106 13.19 -3.95 -14.93
C THR A 106 13.11 -5.46 -14.68
N VAL A 107 11.95 -5.93 -14.25
CA VAL A 107 11.63 -7.34 -14.01
C VAL A 107 10.48 -7.73 -14.92
N ASN A 108 10.75 -8.61 -15.89
CA ASN A 108 9.79 -9.10 -16.89
C ASN A 108 9.62 -10.63 -16.85
N ARG A 109 10.05 -11.27 -15.78
CA ARG A 109 10.02 -12.73 -15.58
C ARG A 109 9.88 -13.05 -14.08
N THR A 110 9.78 -14.31 -13.74
CA THR A 110 9.80 -14.76 -12.34
C THR A 110 11.23 -14.74 -11.81
N VAL A 111 11.45 -13.99 -10.71
CA VAL A 111 12.74 -13.90 -10.02
C VAL A 111 12.56 -13.55 -8.55
N THR A 112 13.42 -14.11 -7.70
CA THR A 112 13.55 -13.72 -6.29
C THR A 112 14.80 -12.83 -6.14
N LEU A 113 14.61 -11.67 -5.52
CA LEU A 113 15.69 -10.77 -5.10
C LEU A 113 15.81 -10.82 -3.58
N ASP A 114 16.88 -11.43 -3.09
CA ASP A 114 17.24 -11.44 -1.68
C ASP A 114 18.16 -10.25 -1.38
N LEU A 115 17.67 -9.33 -0.58
CA LEU A 115 18.42 -8.14 -0.18
C LEU A 115 19.57 -8.49 0.77
N ASN A 116 19.49 -9.61 1.52
CA ASN A 116 20.55 -10.11 2.41
C ASN A 116 21.12 -9.03 3.34
N GLY A 117 20.25 -8.19 3.89
CA GLY A 117 20.64 -7.10 4.77
C GLY A 117 21.31 -5.91 4.08
N CYS A 118 21.38 -5.86 2.76
CA CYS A 118 22.03 -4.80 1.99
C CYS A 118 21.03 -3.72 1.55
N VAL A 119 21.56 -2.56 1.20
CA VAL A 119 20.81 -1.44 0.63
C VAL A 119 20.86 -1.47 -0.89
N LEU A 120 19.68 -1.49 -1.52
CA LEU A 120 19.53 -1.19 -2.94
C LEU A 120 19.02 0.24 -3.08
N LYS A 121 19.87 1.15 -3.55
CA LYS A 121 19.56 2.59 -3.57
C LYS A 121 19.53 3.14 -4.98
N MET A 122 18.42 3.80 -5.32
CA MET A 122 18.33 4.64 -6.51
C MET A 122 19.03 5.97 -6.26
N THR A 123 19.92 6.36 -7.15
CA THR A 123 20.61 7.66 -7.16
C THR A 123 20.16 8.57 -8.29
N GLY A 124 19.47 7.97 -9.29
CA GLY A 124 18.79 8.70 -10.36
C GLY A 124 17.33 9.02 -10.00
N GLY A 125 16.54 9.28 -11.01
CA GLY A 125 15.08 9.47 -10.87
C GLY A 125 14.31 8.21 -11.26
N GLY A 126 13.06 8.11 -10.84
CA GLY A 126 12.17 7.03 -11.20
C GLY A 126 11.98 5.97 -10.10
N SER A 127 11.24 4.93 -10.40
CA SER A 127 11.08 3.79 -9.49
C SER A 127 12.40 3.04 -9.33
N VAL A 128 12.68 2.50 -8.14
CA VAL A 128 13.85 1.63 -7.96
C VAL A 128 13.69 0.38 -8.81
N ILE A 129 12.52 -0.26 -8.73
CA ILE A 129 12.18 -1.47 -9.49
C ILE A 129 10.87 -1.26 -10.23
N LYS A 130 10.81 -1.77 -11.46
CA LYS A 130 9.61 -1.86 -12.28
C LYS A 130 9.33 -3.32 -12.64
N VAL A 131 8.19 -3.83 -12.20
CA VAL A 131 7.71 -5.16 -12.57
C VAL A 131 6.80 -5.02 -13.78
N GLU A 132 7.20 -5.56 -14.91
CA GLU A 132 6.47 -5.49 -16.17
C GLU A 132 5.30 -6.49 -16.20
N SER A 133 4.48 -6.41 -17.25
CA SER A 133 3.43 -7.39 -17.49
C SER A 133 4.05 -8.79 -17.54
N ASP A 134 3.41 -9.74 -16.85
CA ASP A 134 3.85 -11.13 -16.70
C ASP A 134 5.18 -11.30 -15.90
N GLY A 135 5.77 -10.21 -15.39
CA GLY A 135 6.85 -10.23 -14.39
C GLY A 135 6.32 -10.67 -13.03
N ASN A 136 7.09 -11.48 -12.32
CA ASN A 136 6.78 -11.94 -10.97
C ASN A 136 8.02 -11.77 -10.08
N LEU A 137 8.05 -10.71 -9.29
CA LEU A 137 9.14 -10.40 -8.39
C LEU A 137 8.80 -10.82 -6.96
N THR A 138 9.68 -11.63 -6.37
CA THR A 138 9.69 -11.83 -4.92
C THR A 138 10.85 -11.06 -4.31
N ILE A 139 10.58 -10.15 -3.37
CA ILE A 139 11.59 -9.51 -2.53
C ILE A 139 11.68 -10.29 -1.22
N ALA A 140 12.87 -10.77 -0.92
CA ALA A 140 13.22 -11.49 0.29
C ALA A 140 14.35 -10.78 1.03
N ASP A 141 14.58 -11.17 2.27
CA ASP A 141 15.70 -10.69 3.08
C ASP A 141 16.16 -11.80 4.04
N SER A 142 17.25 -12.44 3.69
CA SER A 142 17.83 -13.54 4.49
C SER A 142 18.61 -13.04 5.71
N ASN A 143 19.08 -11.78 5.72
CA ASN A 143 19.79 -11.18 6.83
C ASN A 143 19.01 -10.00 7.44
N LYS A 144 18.25 -10.27 8.46
CA LYS A 144 17.38 -9.31 9.14
C LYS A 144 18.09 -8.50 10.24
N THR A 145 19.39 -8.68 10.44
CA THR A 145 20.11 -8.10 11.58
C THR A 145 20.95 -6.88 11.23
N THR A 146 21.29 -6.68 9.98
CA THR A 146 21.99 -5.46 9.51
C THR A 146 21.12 -4.24 9.79
N GLN A 147 21.71 -3.16 10.30
CA GLN A 147 20.99 -1.94 10.65
C GLN A 147 21.38 -0.79 9.73
N HIS A 148 20.39 -0.01 9.33
CA HIS A 148 20.55 1.16 8.49
C HIS A 148 19.86 2.35 9.16
N ASN A 149 20.57 3.49 9.22
CA ASN A 149 20.04 4.69 9.86
C ASN A 149 19.31 5.57 8.85
N PHE A 150 18.22 6.16 9.28
CA PHE A 150 17.39 7.05 8.48
C PHE A 150 17.09 8.34 9.23
N ASN A 151 17.04 9.46 8.51
CA ASN A 151 16.51 10.71 8.99
C ASN A 151 15.04 10.85 8.57
N PRO A 152 14.09 10.91 9.53
CA PRO A 152 12.66 10.95 9.21
C PRO A 152 12.15 12.35 8.81
N ASN A 153 12.99 13.40 8.96
CA ASN A 153 12.59 14.80 8.81
C ASN A 153 13.12 15.45 7.52
N CYS A 154 13.36 14.67 6.47
CA CYS A 154 13.82 15.21 5.21
C CYS A 154 12.65 15.76 4.39
N LYS A 155 12.68 17.07 4.08
CA LYS A 155 11.65 17.71 3.26
C LYS A 155 11.71 17.25 1.82
N TYR A 156 10.59 16.76 1.29
CA TYR A 156 10.42 16.56 -0.13
C TYR A 156 10.17 17.91 -0.81
N LEU A 157 11.02 18.27 -1.76
CA LEU A 157 11.14 19.65 -2.27
C LEU A 157 9.85 20.23 -2.88
N THR A 158 9.04 19.41 -3.53
CA THR A 158 7.86 19.89 -4.28
C THR A 158 6.64 20.18 -3.38
N TRP A 159 6.44 19.43 -2.29
CA TRP A 159 5.22 19.47 -1.49
C TRP A 159 5.42 19.80 -0.01
N TYR A 160 6.67 20.02 0.43
CA TYR A 160 7.03 20.25 1.84
C TYR A 160 6.56 19.15 2.80
N ILE A 161 6.36 17.92 2.28
CA ILE A 161 6.07 16.77 3.11
C ILE A 161 7.36 16.10 3.58
N ASP A 162 7.34 15.58 4.79
CA ASP A 162 8.49 14.88 5.36
C ASP A 162 8.56 13.46 4.80
N MET A 163 9.76 13.01 4.46
CA MET A 163 10.04 11.63 4.06
C MET A 163 11.29 11.12 4.77
N TRP A 164 11.42 9.83 4.86
CA TRP A 164 12.62 9.23 5.41
C TRP A 164 13.74 9.21 4.37
N LYS A 165 14.96 9.47 4.81
CA LYS A 165 16.13 9.44 3.95
C LYS A 165 17.26 8.67 4.62
N LEU A 166 17.91 7.79 3.87
CA LEU A 166 19.09 7.07 4.34
C LEU A 166 20.18 8.08 4.72
N ASP A 167 20.60 8.04 5.97
CA ASP A 167 21.55 8.99 6.55
C ASP A 167 22.31 8.30 7.68
N LYS A 168 23.65 8.24 7.59
CA LYS A 168 24.51 7.60 8.61
C LYS A 168 24.35 8.20 10.02
N ASP A 169 23.91 9.46 10.10
CA ASP A 169 23.66 10.19 11.34
C ASP A 169 22.16 10.25 11.67
N GLY A 170 21.33 9.49 10.95
CA GLY A 170 19.89 9.41 11.17
C GLY A 170 19.52 8.76 12.49
N THR A 171 18.39 9.18 13.05
CA THR A 171 17.91 8.76 14.37
C THR A 171 17.04 7.52 14.35
N GLU A 172 16.49 7.17 13.20
CA GLU A 172 15.63 6.02 13.02
C GLU A 172 16.40 4.83 12.47
N ILE A 173 16.18 3.66 13.02
CA ILE A 173 16.89 2.43 12.64
C ILE A 173 15.92 1.49 11.92
N VAL A 174 16.32 1.06 10.72
CA VAL A 174 15.65 0.00 9.97
C VAL A 174 16.57 -1.22 9.93
N SER A 175 16.07 -2.37 10.35
CA SER A 175 16.81 -3.63 10.35
C SER A 175 16.47 -4.46 9.10
N GLY A 176 17.47 -5.16 8.59
CA GLY A 176 17.39 -5.98 7.37
C GLY A 176 17.67 -5.19 6.09
N GLY A 177 17.50 -5.84 4.96
CA GLY A 177 17.74 -5.26 3.64
C GLY A 177 16.75 -4.17 3.28
N VAL A 178 17.21 -3.17 2.52
CA VAL A 178 16.45 -1.96 2.23
C VAL A 178 16.46 -1.62 0.75
N ILE A 179 15.31 -1.23 0.22
CA ILE A 179 15.13 -0.57 -1.08
C ILE A 179 14.81 0.89 -0.80
N THR A 180 15.57 1.83 -1.35
CA THR A 180 15.42 3.27 -1.04
C THR A 180 15.82 4.18 -2.21
N GLY A 181 15.54 5.48 -2.07
CA GLY A 181 15.96 6.53 -3.00
C GLY A 181 15.14 6.62 -4.28
N GLY A 182 14.13 5.77 -4.44
CA GLY A 182 13.23 5.86 -5.58
C GLY A 182 12.37 7.12 -5.53
N GLY A 183 12.12 7.70 -6.68
CA GLY A 183 11.38 8.93 -6.84
C GLY A 183 12.18 9.99 -7.58
N GLY A 184 11.98 11.23 -7.26
CA GLY A 184 12.63 12.39 -7.87
C GLY A 184 11.69 13.58 -7.86
N ASP A 185 12.23 14.76 -8.16
CA ASP A 185 11.51 16.05 -8.14
C ASP A 185 10.44 16.19 -9.24
N PHE A 186 10.13 15.14 -9.98
CA PHE A 186 9.24 15.18 -11.14
C PHE A 186 7.78 14.88 -10.76
N VAL A 187 6.90 15.75 -11.19
CA VAL A 187 5.45 15.81 -10.91
C VAL A 187 4.67 14.56 -11.37
N TYR A 188 5.27 13.65 -12.13
CA TYR A 188 4.59 12.52 -12.77
C TYR A 188 5.23 11.16 -12.51
N ASN A 189 6.05 11.04 -11.48
CA ASN A 189 6.67 9.77 -11.15
C ASN A 189 5.76 8.94 -10.22
N ASP A 190 5.49 7.70 -10.57
CA ASP A 190 4.62 6.78 -9.85
C ASP A 190 5.40 5.57 -9.36
N GLY A 191 5.02 5.03 -8.19
CA GLY A 191 5.63 3.84 -7.62
C GLY A 191 7.11 4.04 -7.28
N GLY A 192 7.42 5.00 -6.39
CA GLY A 192 8.80 5.38 -6.10
C GLY A 192 9.70 4.19 -5.74
N GLY A 193 9.28 3.33 -4.83
CA GLY A 193 10.00 2.08 -4.52
C GLY A 193 9.81 1.04 -5.62
N VAL A 194 8.57 0.58 -5.82
CA VAL A 194 8.24 -0.44 -6.83
C VAL A 194 7.00 -0.03 -7.62
N LEU A 195 7.15 0.04 -8.93
CA LEU A 195 6.03 0.14 -9.87
C LEU A 195 5.67 -1.25 -10.39
N VAL A 196 4.47 -1.73 -10.13
CA VAL A 196 3.95 -2.99 -10.67
C VAL A 196 2.99 -2.68 -11.82
N ASN A 197 3.44 -2.89 -13.04
CA ASN A 197 2.62 -2.70 -14.23
C ASN A 197 1.49 -3.73 -14.32
N ALA A 198 0.49 -3.41 -15.10
CA ALA A 198 -0.66 -4.28 -15.34
C ALA A 198 -0.23 -5.69 -15.80
N GLY A 199 -0.67 -6.72 -15.11
CA GLY A 199 -0.27 -8.11 -15.30
C GLY A 199 0.97 -8.54 -14.50
N GLY A 200 1.67 -7.60 -13.84
CA GLY A 200 2.80 -7.90 -12.97
C GLY A 200 2.37 -8.37 -11.58
N THR A 201 3.24 -9.11 -10.93
CA THR A 201 3.05 -9.59 -9.54
C THR A 201 4.26 -9.23 -8.69
N LEU A 202 4.00 -8.65 -7.52
CA LEU A 202 4.99 -8.38 -6.49
C LEU A 202 4.65 -9.18 -5.23
N THR A 203 5.64 -9.86 -4.67
CA THR A 203 5.57 -10.48 -3.34
C THR A 203 6.71 -9.95 -2.48
N MET A 204 6.43 -9.52 -1.25
CA MET A 204 7.46 -9.23 -0.26
C MET A 204 7.33 -10.21 0.90
N THR A 205 8.40 -10.94 1.17
CA THR A 205 8.52 -11.87 2.30
C THR A 205 9.49 -11.37 3.37
N GLY A 206 10.23 -10.31 3.06
CA GLY A 206 11.19 -9.65 3.93
C GLY A 206 11.74 -8.37 3.31
N GLY A 207 12.64 -7.72 4.01
CA GLY A 207 13.21 -6.43 3.63
C GLY A 207 12.25 -5.26 3.79
N SER A 208 12.70 -4.08 3.47
CA SER A 208 11.92 -2.86 3.64
C SER A 208 12.03 -1.92 2.43
N ILE A 209 10.93 -1.30 2.04
CA ILE A 209 10.92 -0.15 1.11
C ILE A 209 10.85 1.10 1.96
N VAL A 210 11.91 1.90 1.96
CA VAL A 210 12.07 3.02 2.91
C VAL A 210 12.35 4.32 2.19
N GLY A 211 11.61 5.38 2.55
CA GLY A 211 11.88 6.73 2.10
C GLY A 211 11.89 6.89 0.58
N CYS A 212 11.04 6.15 -0.11
CA CYS A 212 10.80 6.35 -1.52
C CYS A 212 9.69 7.37 -1.74
N SER A 213 9.73 8.08 -2.86
CA SER A 213 8.75 9.12 -3.13
C SER A 213 8.14 9.01 -4.54
N ALA A 214 6.94 9.54 -4.69
CA ALA A 214 6.30 9.65 -5.99
C ALA A 214 5.60 11.03 -6.11
N GLY A 215 5.84 11.72 -7.21
CA GLY A 215 5.10 12.95 -7.52
C GLY A 215 3.62 12.70 -7.85
N GLY A 216 3.26 11.45 -8.15
CA GLY A 216 1.91 10.97 -8.43
C GLY A 216 1.43 9.95 -7.38
N LEU A 217 1.43 8.69 -7.75
CA LEU A 217 0.75 7.61 -7.06
C LEU A 217 1.75 6.61 -6.44
N GLY A 218 1.54 6.24 -5.17
CA GLY A 218 2.26 5.17 -4.50
C GLY A 218 3.74 5.46 -4.25
N GLY A 219 4.07 6.20 -3.19
CA GLY A 219 5.47 6.51 -2.84
C GLY A 219 6.33 5.27 -2.63
N GLY A 220 5.81 4.27 -1.94
CA GLY A 220 6.45 2.96 -1.77
C GLY A 220 6.13 2.03 -2.93
N VAL A 221 4.85 1.72 -3.15
CA VAL A 221 4.40 0.76 -4.18
C VAL A 221 3.19 1.31 -4.94
N ARG A 222 3.21 1.17 -6.26
CA ARG A 222 2.04 1.40 -7.11
C ARG A 222 1.65 0.12 -7.84
N LEU A 223 0.36 -0.24 -7.76
CA LEU A 223 -0.26 -1.27 -8.60
C LEU A 223 -1.00 -0.60 -9.75
N ALA A 224 -0.68 -0.97 -10.98
CA ALA A 224 -1.29 -0.43 -12.18
C ALA A 224 -2.30 -1.40 -12.80
N TYR A 225 -3.35 -0.86 -13.39
CA TYR A 225 -4.36 -1.55 -14.18
C TYR A 225 -4.35 -1.00 -15.60
N ASP A 226 -4.52 -1.88 -16.58
CA ASP A 226 -4.69 -1.49 -17.97
C ASP A 226 -6.05 -1.97 -18.47
N SER A 227 -6.95 -1.01 -18.67
CA SER A 227 -8.31 -1.28 -19.14
C SER A 227 -8.37 -1.72 -20.61
N ALA A 228 -7.37 -1.37 -21.41
CA ALA A 228 -7.35 -1.73 -22.84
C ALA A 228 -7.12 -3.22 -23.06
N ILE A 229 -6.34 -3.85 -22.17
CA ILE A 229 -6.03 -5.29 -22.23
C ILE A 229 -6.65 -6.08 -21.07
N GLY A 230 -7.38 -5.42 -20.17
CA GLY A 230 -8.04 -6.06 -19.02
C GLY A 230 -7.09 -6.69 -18.00
N LYS A 231 -5.81 -6.30 -17.97
CA LYS A 231 -4.83 -6.82 -17.03
C LYS A 231 -4.75 -5.97 -15.76
N SER A 232 -4.67 -6.65 -14.63
CA SER A 232 -4.48 -6.07 -13.29
C SER A 232 -3.19 -6.59 -12.67
N SER A 233 -2.62 -5.83 -11.75
CA SER A 233 -1.45 -6.24 -10.98
C SER A 233 -1.83 -6.70 -9.58
N THR A 234 -0.93 -7.47 -8.96
CA THR A 234 -1.10 -7.99 -7.60
C THR A 234 0.11 -7.68 -6.75
N PHE A 235 -0.13 -7.31 -5.50
CA PHE A 235 0.89 -7.19 -4.48
C PHE A 235 0.52 -8.02 -3.26
N THR A 236 1.46 -8.83 -2.79
CA THR A 236 1.35 -9.62 -1.57
C THR A 236 2.48 -9.26 -0.62
N LEU A 237 2.13 -8.75 0.56
CA LEU A 237 3.05 -8.38 1.63
C LEU A 237 2.86 -9.35 2.80
N THR A 238 3.69 -10.40 2.85
CA THR A 238 3.65 -11.41 3.92
C THR A 238 4.72 -11.21 4.98
N GLY A 239 5.69 -10.35 4.71
CA GLY A 239 6.75 -9.94 5.61
C GLY A 239 7.47 -8.71 5.10
N GLY A 240 8.19 -8.03 5.99
CA GLY A 240 8.87 -6.78 5.66
C GLY A 240 7.99 -5.54 5.86
N SER A 241 8.48 -4.39 5.39
CA SER A 241 7.86 -3.13 5.73
C SER A 241 7.89 -2.09 4.59
N ILE A 242 6.93 -1.17 4.60
CA ILE A 242 6.93 0.05 3.80
C ILE A 242 6.97 1.22 4.77
N ILE A 243 8.05 2.01 4.75
CA ILE A 243 8.38 2.95 5.82
C ILE A 243 8.69 4.35 5.27
N GLY A 244 8.07 5.37 5.83
CA GLY A 244 8.44 6.77 5.57
C GLY A 244 8.39 7.17 4.10
N CYS A 245 7.57 6.50 3.31
CA CYS A 245 7.38 6.80 1.88
C CYS A 245 6.40 7.97 1.71
N ALA A 246 6.66 8.80 0.68
CA ALA A 246 5.90 10.02 0.45
C ALA A 246 5.32 10.07 -0.97
N ALA A 247 4.07 10.52 -1.12
CA ALA A 247 3.46 10.68 -2.44
C ALA A 247 2.41 11.80 -2.49
N GLN A 248 1.99 12.16 -3.70
CA GLN A 248 0.76 12.92 -3.86
C GLN A 248 -0.43 12.12 -3.33
N ILE A 249 -0.48 10.82 -3.62
CA ILE A 249 -1.56 9.90 -3.22
C ILE A 249 -0.96 8.53 -2.85
N GLY A 250 -1.12 8.14 -1.58
CA GLY A 250 -0.81 6.81 -1.06
C GLY A 250 0.67 6.47 -0.86
N GLY A 251 1.03 5.93 0.29
CA GLY A 251 2.26 5.16 0.45
C GLY A 251 2.24 3.91 -0.44
N VAL A 252 1.10 3.19 -0.42
CA VAL A 252 0.73 2.13 -1.37
C VAL A 252 -0.51 2.57 -2.16
N TYR A 253 -0.45 2.51 -3.48
CA TYR A 253 -1.57 2.78 -4.37
C TYR A 253 -2.07 1.51 -5.05
N VAL A 254 -3.36 1.19 -4.87
CA VAL A 254 -4.03 0.03 -5.47
C VAL A 254 -5.04 0.52 -6.51
N ALA A 255 -4.72 0.37 -7.80
CA ALA A 255 -5.63 0.77 -8.88
C ALA A 255 -6.89 -0.12 -8.94
N SER A 256 -7.94 0.36 -9.59
CA SER A 256 -9.15 -0.41 -9.86
C SER A 256 -8.81 -1.73 -10.56
N GLY A 257 -9.43 -2.84 -10.14
CA GLY A 257 -9.14 -4.18 -10.64
C GLY A 257 -7.91 -4.86 -10.01
N CYS A 258 -6.99 -4.12 -9.39
CA CYS A 258 -5.81 -4.67 -8.74
C CYS A 258 -6.12 -5.23 -7.35
N THR A 259 -5.23 -6.10 -6.86
CA THR A 259 -5.36 -6.72 -5.54
C THR A 259 -4.11 -6.49 -4.69
N PHE A 260 -4.30 -6.00 -3.48
CA PHE A 260 -3.29 -5.96 -2.44
C PHE A 260 -3.67 -6.87 -1.29
N VAL A 261 -2.74 -7.73 -0.86
CA VAL A 261 -2.90 -8.62 0.30
C VAL A 261 -1.82 -8.30 1.34
N MET A 262 -2.22 -8.12 2.58
CA MET A 262 -1.32 -7.86 3.71
C MET A 262 -1.52 -8.91 4.79
N ALA A 263 -0.42 -9.47 5.32
CA ALA A 263 -0.43 -10.56 6.31
C ALA A 263 0.31 -10.20 7.60
N THR A 264 0.31 -11.11 8.57
CA THR A 264 0.67 -10.87 9.97
C THR A 264 2.06 -10.29 10.24
N SER A 265 3.06 -10.64 9.45
CA SER A 265 4.45 -10.19 9.69
C SER A 265 4.84 -8.95 8.90
N SER A 266 3.87 -8.13 8.50
CA SER A 266 4.07 -6.98 7.62
C SER A 266 3.66 -5.66 8.26
N ASN A 267 4.34 -4.59 7.85
CA ASN A 267 4.06 -3.26 8.38
C ASN A 267 4.06 -2.19 7.28
N ILE A 268 3.17 -1.21 7.45
CA ILE A 268 3.20 0.05 6.69
C ILE A 268 3.18 1.16 7.72
N HIS A 269 4.23 1.96 7.80
CA HIS A 269 4.26 3.00 8.81
C HIS A 269 5.00 4.27 8.40
N ASN A 270 4.63 5.38 9.05
CA ASN A 270 5.19 6.70 8.81
C ASN A 270 5.11 7.17 7.34
N CYS A 271 4.21 6.56 6.55
CA CYS A 271 3.98 7.03 5.18
C CYS A 271 3.11 8.28 5.17
N ILE A 272 3.37 9.17 4.23
CA ILE A 272 2.68 10.44 4.14
C ILE A 272 2.16 10.69 2.73
N ALA A 273 0.88 11.05 2.61
CA ALA A 273 0.30 11.48 1.35
C ALA A 273 -0.17 12.93 1.42
N ASN A 274 0.02 13.68 0.33
CA ASN A 274 -0.48 15.05 0.28
C ASN A 274 -2.02 15.08 0.25
N ASN A 275 -2.65 14.13 -0.45
CA ASN A 275 -4.10 14.06 -0.59
C ASN A 275 -4.72 12.92 0.25
N ASP A 276 -4.91 11.74 -0.33
CA ASP A 276 -5.65 10.62 0.26
C ASP A 276 -4.74 9.44 0.58
N GLY A 277 -5.08 8.68 1.63
CA GLY A 277 -4.50 7.39 1.95
C GLY A 277 -3.02 7.45 2.31
N GLY A 278 -2.67 8.02 3.47
CA GLY A 278 -1.26 8.12 3.91
C GLY A 278 -0.53 6.78 3.83
N GLY A 279 -1.10 5.72 4.39
CA GLY A 279 -0.59 4.35 4.25
C GLY A 279 -1.02 3.72 2.94
N VAL A 280 -2.33 3.53 2.74
CA VAL A 280 -2.90 2.84 1.59
C VAL A 280 -4.06 3.64 1.00
N ILE A 281 -4.04 3.87 -0.30
CA ILE A 281 -5.22 4.24 -1.07
C ILE A 281 -5.68 3.04 -1.90
N ASN A 282 -6.93 2.63 -1.74
CA ASN A 282 -7.50 1.46 -2.39
C ASN A 282 -8.64 1.84 -3.34
N HIS A 283 -8.44 1.69 -4.63
CA HIS A 283 -9.48 1.72 -5.66
C HIS A 283 -9.86 0.32 -6.16
N GLY A 284 -9.04 -0.70 -5.85
CA GLY A 284 -9.23 -2.10 -6.22
C GLY A 284 -9.74 -2.94 -5.06
N THR A 285 -9.03 -4.02 -4.75
CA THR A 285 -9.31 -4.90 -3.61
C THR A 285 -8.13 -4.90 -2.66
N PHE A 286 -8.34 -4.50 -1.41
CA PHE A 286 -7.38 -4.64 -0.33
C PHE A 286 -7.88 -5.66 0.68
N LYS A 287 -7.05 -6.69 0.95
CA LYS A 287 -7.32 -7.72 1.95
C LYS A 287 -6.26 -7.68 3.03
N MET A 288 -6.67 -7.40 4.27
CA MET A 288 -5.78 -7.36 5.43
C MET A 288 -6.11 -8.54 6.34
N TYR A 289 -5.25 -9.55 6.31
CA TYR A 289 -5.30 -10.76 7.12
C TYR A 289 -4.41 -10.66 8.37
N GLY A 290 -3.81 -9.51 8.61
CA GLY A 290 -2.91 -9.22 9.72
C GLY A 290 -1.94 -8.10 9.41
N GLY A 291 -0.93 -7.92 10.27
CA GLY A 291 0.05 -6.85 10.15
C GLY A 291 -0.41 -5.52 10.75
N THR A 292 0.40 -4.49 10.56
CA THR A 292 0.13 -3.18 11.18
C THR A 292 0.27 -2.04 10.18
N ILE A 293 -0.72 -1.15 10.14
CA ILE A 293 -0.63 0.16 9.48
C ILE A 293 -0.61 1.21 10.58
N SER A 294 0.48 1.99 10.69
CA SER A 294 0.61 2.91 11.82
C SER A 294 1.31 4.22 11.47
N ALA A 295 0.99 5.25 12.23
CA ALA A 295 1.62 6.58 12.12
C ALA A 295 1.64 7.14 10.68
N CYS A 296 0.70 6.72 9.83
CA CYS A 296 0.56 7.23 8.48
C CYS A 296 -0.32 8.49 8.47
N THR A 297 -0.02 9.42 7.58
CA THR A 297 -0.64 10.76 7.62
C THR A 297 -1.07 11.22 6.23
N THR A 298 -2.21 11.89 6.17
CA THR A 298 -2.60 12.71 5.01
C THR A 298 -2.55 14.19 5.37
N VAL A 299 -2.23 15.04 4.36
CA VAL A 299 -2.11 16.50 4.57
C VAL A 299 -3.42 17.22 4.23
N ALA A 300 -4.18 16.77 3.22
CA ALA A 300 -5.35 17.50 2.72
C ALA A 300 -6.68 16.79 2.95
N PHE A 301 -6.77 15.47 2.72
CA PHE A 301 -8.01 14.70 2.82
C PHE A 301 -7.86 13.56 3.85
N GLY A 302 -8.85 12.66 3.94
CA GLY A 302 -8.88 11.65 5.00
C GLY A 302 -8.30 10.29 4.62
N GLY A 303 -8.32 9.38 5.61
CA GLY A 303 -7.74 8.05 5.53
C GLY A 303 -6.23 8.06 5.74
N GLY A 304 -5.76 8.59 6.89
CA GLY A 304 -4.35 8.59 7.22
C GLY A 304 -3.74 7.19 7.12
N GLY A 305 -4.41 6.18 7.66
CA GLY A 305 -4.05 4.77 7.47
C GLY A 305 -4.50 4.25 6.10
N VAL A 306 -5.81 4.19 5.87
CA VAL A 306 -6.42 3.64 4.65
C VAL A 306 -7.50 4.58 4.12
N CYS A 307 -7.43 4.96 2.86
CA CYS A 307 -8.55 5.54 2.13
C CYS A 307 -9.12 4.49 1.19
N ASN A 308 -10.32 3.99 1.48
CA ASN A 308 -10.98 2.97 0.68
C ASN A 308 -12.01 3.57 -0.27
N LYS A 309 -11.77 3.40 -1.56
CA LYS A 309 -12.67 3.73 -2.69
C LYS A 309 -13.03 2.48 -3.52
N GLY A 310 -12.55 1.31 -3.09
CA GLY A 310 -12.80 -0.01 -3.69
C GLY A 310 -13.37 -0.97 -2.65
N THR A 311 -12.91 -2.20 -2.64
CA THR A 311 -13.27 -3.22 -1.64
C THR A 311 -12.15 -3.37 -0.62
N PHE A 312 -12.45 -3.14 0.65
CA PHE A 312 -11.52 -3.40 1.75
C PHE A 312 -12.10 -4.50 2.65
N ILE A 313 -11.32 -5.54 2.89
CA ILE A 313 -11.66 -6.65 3.77
C ILE A 313 -10.57 -6.74 4.83
N MET A 314 -10.95 -6.57 6.10
CA MET A 314 -10.07 -6.69 7.25
C MET A 314 -10.56 -7.82 8.13
N SER A 315 -9.80 -8.91 8.22
CA SER A 315 -10.11 -10.05 9.08
C SER A 315 -9.20 -10.14 10.28
N ASP A 316 -8.06 -9.45 10.26
CA ASP A 316 -7.14 -9.30 11.40
C ASP A 316 -6.19 -8.12 11.15
N GLY A 317 -5.34 -7.80 12.16
CA GLY A 317 -4.33 -6.75 12.10
C GLY A 317 -4.73 -5.48 12.83
N MET A 318 -3.89 -4.44 12.71
CA MET A 318 -4.07 -3.20 13.46
C MET A 318 -3.82 -1.96 12.58
N ILE A 319 -4.71 -0.97 12.68
CA ILE A 319 -4.52 0.36 12.09
C ILE A 319 -4.55 1.37 13.23
N LYS A 320 -3.39 2.02 13.55
CA LYS A 320 -3.27 2.89 14.74
C LYS A 320 -2.36 4.09 14.53
N GLY A 321 -2.57 5.14 15.34
CA GLY A 321 -1.74 6.35 15.33
C GLY A 321 -1.74 7.08 13.99
N CYS A 322 -2.68 6.76 13.11
CA CYS A 322 -2.79 7.38 11.81
C CYS A 322 -3.60 8.67 11.89
N THR A 323 -3.21 9.67 11.13
CA THR A 323 -3.79 11.01 11.23
C THR A 323 -4.25 11.55 9.88
N SER A 324 -5.31 12.34 9.93
CA SER A 324 -5.77 13.20 8.84
C SER A 324 -6.00 14.60 9.39
N PRO A 325 -5.94 15.66 8.56
CA PRO A 325 -6.16 17.01 9.06
C PRO A 325 -7.59 17.19 9.56
N ASP A 326 -7.80 18.12 10.48
CA ASP A 326 -9.13 18.55 10.92
C ASP A 326 -9.80 19.41 9.86
N GLY A 327 -11.11 19.21 9.63
CA GLY A 327 -11.90 20.07 8.73
C GLY A 327 -13.01 19.37 7.96
N GLN A 328 -13.71 20.11 7.13
CA GLN A 328 -14.93 19.68 6.42
C GLN A 328 -14.71 18.51 5.45
N TYR A 329 -13.49 18.29 4.98
CA TYR A 329 -13.10 17.21 4.05
C TYR A 329 -12.16 16.18 4.69
N ALA A 330 -11.79 16.38 5.94
CA ALA A 330 -10.84 15.60 6.67
C ALA A 330 -11.56 14.64 7.61
N SER A 331 -11.44 13.36 7.38
CA SER A 331 -12.12 12.37 8.21
C SER A 331 -11.49 10.99 8.09
N GLY A 332 -11.51 10.26 9.20
CA GLY A 332 -10.96 8.92 9.31
C GLY A 332 -9.43 8.91 9.35
N GLY A 333 -8.84 9.30 10.49
CA GLY A 333 -7.40 9.14 10.69
C GLY A 333 -6.96 7.71 10.40
N GLY A 334 -7.68 6.71 10.92
CA GLY A 334 -7.44 5.30 10.62
C GLY A 334 -7.93 4.91 9.22
N VAL A 335 -9.24 4.94 9.01
CA VAL A 335 -9.88 4.51 7.77
C VAL A 335 -10.91 5.53 7.31
N ARG A 336 -10.79 5.99 6.07
CA ARG A 336 -11.87 6.65 5.34
C ARG A 336 -12.47 5.66 4.35
N ASN A 337 -13.75 5.32 4.52
CA ASN A 337 -14.46 4.42 3.61
C ASN A 337 -15.45 5.17 2.75
N SER A 338 -15.36 5.01 1.44
CA SER A 338 -16.25 5.58 0.44
C SER A 338 -16.85 4.51 -0.49
N ASN A 339 -16.64 3.21 -0.19
CA ASN A 339 -17.22 2.10 -0.94
C ASN A 339 -17.43 0.90 0.01
N GLN A 340 -17.06 -0.30 -0.36
CA GLN A 340 -17.29 -1.51 0.43
C GLN A 340 -16.17 -1.72 1.45
N PHE A 341 -16.51 -1.77 2.73
CA PHE A 341 -15.60 -2.16 3.81
C PHE A 341 -16.25 -3.27 4.65
N THR A 342 -15.57 -4.39 4.77
CA THR A 342 -15.96 -5.51 5.60
C THR A 342 -14.88 -5.75 6.64
N MET A 343 -15.26 -5.75 7.93
CA MET A 343 -14.37 -6.03 9.04
C MET A 343 -14.91 -7.22 9.84
N THR A 344 -14.15 -8.30 9.90
CA THR A 344 -14.50 -9.52 10.64
C THR A 344 -13.57 -9.74 11.83
N GLY A 345 -12.49 -8.97 11.93
CA GLY A 345 -11.52 -9.00 13.03
C GLY A 345 -10.51 -7.87 12.89
N GLY A 346 -9.56 -7.82 13.82
CA GLY A 346 -8.55 -6.76 13.90
C GLY A 346 -9.00 -5.53 14.68
N THR A 347 -8.17 -4.48 14.69
CA THR A 347 -8.39 -3.27 15.49
C THR A 347 -8.09 -2.01 14.68
N ILE A 348 -8.97 -1.01 14.79
CA ILE A 348 -8.74 0.35 14.27
C ILE A 348 -8.75 1.30 15.44
N GLY A 349 -7.66 2.05 15.64
CA GLY A 349 -7.35 2.81 16.86
C GLY A 349 -6.48 1.99 17.82
N ASP A 350 -5.82 2.69 18.74
CA ASP A 350 -5.10 2.04 19.82
C ASP A 350 -6.03 1.94 21.03
N PRO A 351 -6.49 0.74 21.42
CA PRO A 351 -7.42 0.56 22.53
C PRO A 351 -6.84 0.99 23.89
N TYR A 352 -5.53 1.18 23.96
CA TYR A 352 -4.82 1.63 25.17
C TYR A 352 -4.43 3.11 25.14
N ASN A 353 -4.75 3.84 24.06
CA ASN A 353 -4.46 5.26 23.90
C ASN A 353 -5.72 6.02 23.47
N GLU A 354 -6.39 6.66 24.44
CA GLU A 354 -7.61 7.45 24.20
C GLU A 354 -7.40 8.66 23.27
N ASN A 355 -6.15 9.08 23.08
CA ASN A 355 -5.78 10.18 22.18
C ASN A 355 -5.43 9.70 20.76
N ASP A 356 -5.61 8.42 20.44
CA ASP A 356 -5.40 7.92 19.07
C ASP A 356 -6.49 8.44 18.15
N ALA A 357 -6.10 9.28 17.20
CA ALA A 357 -7.00 9.85 16.19
C ALA A 357 -7.42 8.85 15.10
N SER A 358 -6.93 7.59 15.16
CA SER A 358 -7.31 6.53 14.23
C SER A 358 -8.76 6.10 14.45
N HIS A 359 -9.66 6.61 13.64
CA HIS A 359 -11.08 6.25 13.64
C HIS A 359 -11.57 5.95 12.22
N VAL A 360 -12.73 5.34 12.12
CA VAL A 360 -13.38 5.06 10.83
C VAL A 360 -14.33 6.20 10.50
N TYR A 361 -14.15 6.79 9.33
CA TYR A 361 -15.17 7.65 8.73
C TYR A 361 -15.77 6.92 7.53
N ASN A 362 -17.08 6.72 7.60
CA ASN A 362 -17.81 5.93 6.62
C ASN A 362 -18.88 6.75 5.92
N THR A 363 -18.82 6.83 4.61
CA THR A 363 -19.84 7.45 3.76
C THR A 363 -20.62 6.44 2.91
N SER A 364 -20.31 5.14 3.07
CA SER A 364 -20.81 4.05 2.22
C SER A 364 -21.10 2.78 3.03
N CYS A 365 -21.16 1.63 2.37
CA CYS A 365 -21.47 0.36 3.01
C CYS A 365 -20.34 -0.09 3.97
N LEU A 366 -20.72 -0.34 5.22
CA LEU A 366 -19.85 -0.89 6.26
C LEU A 366 -20.54 -2.11 6.86
N LEU A 367 -19.89 -3.27 6.80
CA LEU A 367 -20.37 -4.52 7.39
C LEU A 367 -19.42 -4.94 8.51
N TYR A 368 -19.93 -4.96 9.74
CA TYR A 368 -19.30 -5.62 10.89
C TYR A 368 -19.98 -6.98 11.12
N THR A 369 -19.18 -8.06 11.22
CA THR A 369 -19.69 -9.40 11.48
C THR A 369 -19.28 -9.96 12.85
N SER A 370 -18.52 -9.19 13.63
CA SER A 370 -18.20 -9.48 15.05
C SER A 370 -18.78 -8.39 15.96
N PRO A 371 -19.19 -8.73 17.20
CA PRO A 371 -19.57 -7.70 18.17
C PRO A 371 -18.40 -6.74 18.38
N SER A 372 -18.68 -5.45 18.29
CA SER A 372 -17.70 -4.40 18.57
C SER A 372 -17.18 -4.57 20.01
N PRO A 373 -15.88 -4.42 20.28
CA PRO A 373 -15.36 -4.39 21.66
C PRO A 373 -15.98 -3.32 22.57
N ARG A 374 -16.76 -2.38 21.98
CA ARG A 374 -17.48 -1.35 22.72
C ARG A 374 -18.84 -1.81 23.25
N ASP A 375 -19.30 -3.01 22.86
CA ASP A 375 -20.61 -3.56 23.27
C ASP A 375 -20.48 -4.65 24.33
N ALA A 376 -19.26 -4.83 24.90
CA ALA A 376 -18.98 -5.78 25.98
C ALA A 376 -18.67 -5.05 27.30
#